data_db041e7ec3f835e1bf68ef0f696f6c8f
#
_entry.id   db041e7ec3f835e1bf68ef0f696f6c8f
#
_cell.length_a   1.000
_cell.length_b   1.000
_cell.length_c   1.000
_cell.angle_alpha   90.00
_cell.angle_beta   90.00
_cell.angle_gamma   90.00
#
_symmetry.space_group_name_H-M   'P 1'
#
loop_
_entity.id
_entity.type
_entity.pdbx_description
1 polymer ?
#
loop_
_entity_poly.entity_id
_entity_poly.type
_entity_poly.pdbx_seq_one_letter_code
_entity_poly.pdbx_strand_id
1 'polypeptide(L)'
;HFNGKIAVLVDISGATGEPARTLAATVAEHVAAGVPVVPVGVRKEDVPADVLEREKAIYVAQAKESGKPDAIVEKMVQGRVDKYFKEVTLLEQPWVRDPEKTINQVVAGTPGASVVRFVRFQMGEA
;
A
#
# COMPACT_ATOMS: atom_id res chain seq x y z
N HIS A 1 12.06 -12.08 -0.41
CA HIS A 1 11.22 -13.04 -1.13
C HIS A 1 11.52 -13.03 -2.62
N PHE A 2 11.64 -14.20 -3.19
CA PHE A 2 11.94 -14.36 -4.62
C PHE A 2 11.24 -15.62 -5.15
N ASN A 3 10.52 -15.49 -6.26
CA ASN A 3 9.78 -16.59 -6.90
C ASN A 3 10.20 -16.84 -8.36
N GLY A 4 11.39 -16.41 -8.77
CA GLY A 4 11.91 -16.54 -10.13
C GLY A 4 11.55 -15.41 -11.09
N LYS A 5 10.47 -14.66 -10.82
CA LYS A 5 10.03 -13.53 -11.64
C LYS A 5 9.88 -12.24 -10.85
N ILE A 6 9.58 -12.35 -9.57
CA ILE A 6 9.36 -11.22 -8.68
C ILE A 6 10.29 -11.36 -7.48
N ALA A 7 11.03 -10.31 -7.19
CA ALA A 7 11.89 -10.22 -6.02
C ALA A 7 11.40 -9.07 -5.14
N VAL A 8 11.30 -9.30 -3.83
CA VAL A 8 10.89 -8.28 -2.86
C VAL A 8 11.87 -8.26 -1.72
N LEU A 9 12.32 -7.08 -1.36
CA LEU A 9 13.12 -6.81 -0.18
C LEU A 9 12.30 -5.98 0.78
N VAL A 10 12.29 -6.36 2.06
CA VAL A 10 11.57 -5.64 3.11
C VAL A 10 12.55 -5.33 4.24
N ASP A 11 12.57 -4.08 4.63
CA ASP A 11 13.44 -3.59 5.70
C ASP A 11 12.60 -3.41 6.98
N ILE A 12 12.93 -4.17 8.01
CA ILE A 12 12.25 -4.16 9.31
C ILE A 12 13.16 -3.52 10.35
N SER A 13 12.63 -2.62 11.15
CA SER A 13 13.30 -2.07 12.34
C SER A 13 12.53 -2.44 13.60
N GLY A 14 13.21 -2.30 14.77
CA GLY A 14 12.57 -2.50 16.07
C GLY A 14 12.38 -3.95 16.50
N ALA A 15 12.80 -4.90 15.68
CA ALA A 15 12.82 -6.32 15.99
C ALA A 15 14.01 -6.97 15.30
N THR A 16 14.49 -8.09 15.84
CA THR A 16 15.65 -8.82 15.33
C THR A 16 15.38 -10.34 15.36
N GLY A 17 16.28 -11.10 14.75
CA GLY A 17 16.23 -12.57 14.79
C GLY A 17 15.06 -13.16 14.02
N GLU A 18 14.60 -14.32 14.45
CA GLU A 18 13.52 -15.07 13.79
C GLU A 18 12.21 -14.28 13.66
N PRO A 19 11.74 -13.57 14.72
CA PRO A 19 10.51 -12.79 14.59
C PRO A 19 10.60 -11.74 13.48
N ALA A 20 11.73 -11.06 13.36
CA ALA A 20 11.94 -10.07 12.30
C ALA A 20 11.99 -10.71 10.92
N ARG A 21 12.68 -11.84 10.79
CA ARG A 21 12.77 -12.58 9.52
C ARG A 21 11.41 -13.09 9.06
N THR A 22 10.64 -13.65 9.99
CA THR A 22 9.29 -14.15 9.70
C THR A 22 8.38 -13.03 9.24
N LEU A 23 8.40 -11.89 9.94
CA LEU A 23 7.62 -10.72 9.55
C LEU A 23 8.02 -10.22 8.18
N ALA A 24 9.33 -10.08 7.93
CA ALA A 24 9.84 -9.63 6.63
C ALA A 24 9.37 -10.55 5.49
N ALA A 25 9.44 -11.86 5.71
CA ALA A 25 8.99 -12.85 4.72
C ALA A 25 7.48 -12.75 4.45
N THR A 26 6.69 -12.57 5.50
CA THR A 26 5.23 -12.42 5.41
C THR A 26 4.85 -11.16 4.62
N VAL A 27 5.48 -10.03 4.93
CA VAL A 27 5.24 -8.77 4.22
C VAL A 27 5.72 -8.86 2.78
N ALA A 28 6.89 -9.46 2.55
CA ALA A 28 7.44 -9.64 1.20
C ALA A 28 6.51 -10.48 0.32
N GLU A 29 5.95 -11.55 0.85
CA GLU A 29 4.97 -12.38 0.13
C GLU A 29 3.73 -11.58 -0.25
N HIS A 30 3.23 -10.76 0.66
CA HIS A 30 2.08 -9.89 0.39
C HIS A 30 2.38 -8.89 -0.72
N VAL A 31 3.54 -8.22 -0.67
CA VAL A 31 3.95 -7.26 -1.69
C VAL A 31 4.14 -7.94 -3.04
N ALA A 32 4.73 -9.15 -3.04
CA ALA A 32 4.93 -9.91 -4.27
C ALA A 32 3.60 -10.26 -4.95
N ALA A 33 2.57 -10.59 -4.17
CA ALA A 33 1.25 -10.93 -4.69
C ALA A 33 0.59 -9.74 -5.42
N GLY A 34 0.82 -8.52 -4.95
CA GLY A 34 0.32 -7.31 -5.60
C GLY A 34 -1.19 -7.18 -5.65
N VAL A 35 -1.90 -7.68 -4.64
CA VAL A 35 -3.36 -7.67 -4.55
C VAL A 35 -3.80 -6.79 -3.38
N PRO A 36 -4.73 -5.86 -3.58
CA PRO A 36 -5.45 -5.52 -4.84
C PRO A 36 -4.57 -4.84 -5.88
N VAL A 37 -3.53 -4.13 -5.45
CA VAL A 37 -2.52 -3.49 -6.29
C VAL A 37 -1.17 -3.55 -5.58
N VAL A 38 -0.10 -3.39 -6.33
CA VAL A 38 1.24 -3.22 -5.73
C VAL A 38 1.24 -1.91 -4.94
N PRO A 39 1.59 -1.93 -3.64
CA PRO A 39 1.60 -0.71 -2.85
C PRO A 39 2.68 0.27 -3.36
N VAL A 40 2.41 1.56 -3.24
CA VAL A 40 3.32 2.63 -3.67
C VAL A 40 4.02 3.33 -2.50
N GLY A 41 3.67 2.99 -1.29
CA GLY A 41 4.30 3.49 -0.06
C GLY A 41 3.97 2.59 1.11
N VAL A 42 4.76 2.66 2.17
CA VAL A 42 4.50 1.92 3.41
C VAL A 42 3.36 2.59 4.16
N ARG A 43 3.46 3.89 4.32
CA ARG A 43 2.48 4.74 5.01
C ARG A 43 1.89 5.74 4.04
N LYS A 44 0.80 6.34 4.42
CA LYS A 44 0.12 7.39 3.67
C LYS A 44 1.10 8.51 3.24
N GLU A 45 1.96 8.92 4.16
CA GLU A 45 2.94 9.99 3.95
C GLU A 45 4.01 9.64 2.91
N ASP A 46 4.19 8.34 2.63
CA ASP A 46 5.19 7.85 1.67
C ASP A 46 4.67 7.83 0.24
N VAL A 47 3.38 8.06 0.03
CA VAL A 47 2.82 8.12 -1.33
C VAL A 47 3.36 9.36 -2.02
N PRO A 48 4.04 9.22 -3.19
CA PRO A 48 4.62 10.37 -3.87
C PRO A 48 3.57 11.43 -4.22
N ALA A 49 3.89 12.69 -3.95
CA ALA A 49 2.96 13.81 -4.16
C ALA A 49 2.49 13.92 -5.62
N ASP A 50 3.38 13.67 -6.56
CA ASP A 50 3.04 13.73 -7.99
C ASP A 50 2.07 12.62 -8.40
N VAL A 51 2.20 11.43 -7.81
CA VAL A 51 1.28 10.32 -8.03
C VAL A 51 -0.10 10.66 -7.49
N LEU A 52 -0.17 11.18 -6.25
CA LEU A 52 -1.41 11.58 -5.63
C LEU A 52 -2.11 12.70 -6.44
N GLU A 53 -1.37 13.69 -6.86
CA GLU A 53 -1.92 14.82 -7.63
C GLU A 53 -2.52 14.35 -8.97
N ARG A 54 -1.88 13.43 -9.65
CA ARG A 54 -2.41 12.87 -10.90
C ARG A 54 -3.71 12.10 -10.68
N GLU A 55 -3.77 11.27 -9.64
CA GLU A 55 -4.99 10.53 -9.29
C GLU A 55 -6.10 11.49 -8.90
N LYS A 56 -5.79 12.48 -8.07
CA LYS A 56 -6.75 13.49 -7.63
C LYS A 56 -7.34 14.28 -8.81
N ALA A 57 -6.51 14.65 -9.78
CA ALA A 57 -6.98 15.34 -10.98
C ALA A 57 -7.99 14.50 -11.76
N ILE A 58 -7.78 13.19 -11.86
CA ILE A 58 -8.73 12.27 -12.50
C ILE A 58 -10.04 12.25 -11.73
N TYR A 59 -10.00 12.16 -10.40
CA TYR A 59 -11.20 12.14 -9.55
C TYR A 59 -12.00 13.44 -9.67
N VAL A 60 -11.31 14.58 -9.72
CA VAL A 60 -11.95 15.90 -9.90
C VAL A 60 -12.67 15.94 -11.25
N ALA A 61 -11.99 15.53 -12.32
CA ALA A 61 -12.60 15.52 -13.66
C ALA A 61 -13.84 14.64 -13.72
N GLN A 62 -13.75 13.42 -13.16
CA GLN A 62 -14.88 12.49 -13.13
C GLN A 62 -16.04 13.02 -12.28
N ALA A 63 -15.75 13.62 -11.13
CA ALA A 63 -16.78 14.18 -10.26
C ALA A 63 -17.50 15.36 -10.91
N LYS A 64 -16.78 16.20 -11.63
CA LYS A 64 -17.37 17.35 -12.35
C LYS A 64 -18.33 16.91 -13.45
N GLU A 65 -18.08 15.77 -14.08
CA GLU A 65 -18.99 15.20 -15.10
C GLU A 65 -20.36 14.83 -14.51
N SER A 66 -20.45 14.64 -13.19
CA SER A 66 -21.71 14.32 -12.54
C SER A 66 -22.72 15.48 -12.54
N GLY A 67 -22.25 16.70 -12.81
CA GLY A 67 -23.11 17.90 -12.80
C GLY A 67 -23.59 18.33 -11.41
N LYS A 68 -23.03 17.75 -10.34
CA LYS A 68 -23.41 18.06 -8.97
C LYS A 68 -22.78 19.37 -8.47
N PRO A 69 -23.37 20.02 -7.43
CA PRO A 69 -22.79 21.21 -6.83
C PRO A 69 -21.36 20.99 -6.33
N ASP A 70 -20.56 22.07 -6.31
CA ASP A 70 -19.14 22.02 -5.93
C ASP A 70 -18.90 21.36 -4.56
N ALA A 71 -19.74 21.66 -3.58
CA ALA A 71 -19.62 21.08 -2.24
C ALA A 71 -19.74 19.54 -2.26
N ILE A 72 -20.63 19.02 -3.12
CA ILE A 72 -20.81 17.58 -3.31
C ILE A 72 -19.61 17.00 -4.07
N VAL A 73 -19.12 17.69 -5.09
CA VAL A 73 -17.93 17.29 -5.84
C VAL A 73 -16.72 17.17 -4.92
N GLU A 74 -16.50 18.13 -4.03
CA GLU A 74 -15.40 18.08 -3.05
C GLU A 74 -15.47 16.84 -2.15
N LYS A 75 -16.67 16.50 -1.66
CA LYS A 75 -16.88 15.30 -0.85
C LYS A 75 -16.62 14.02 -1.64
N MET A 76 -17.06 13.97 -2.89
CA MET A 76 -16.82 12.83 -3.78
C MET A 76 -15.31 12.63 -4.01
N VAL A 77 -14.58 13.70 -4.28
CA VAL A 77 -13.13 13.66 -4.48
C VAL A 77 -12.41 13.19 -3.22
N GLN A 78 -12.79 13.74 -2.05
CA GLN A 78 -12.19 13.36 -0.78
C GLN A 78 -12.41 11.87 -0.49
N GLY A 79 -13.62 11.36 -0.74
CA GLY A 79 -13.92 9.93 -0.58
C GLY A 79 -13.07 9.05 -1.49
N ARG A 80 -12.85 9.47 -2.73
CA ARG A 80 -12.00 8.75 -3.69
C ARG A 80 -10.53 8.78 -3.28
N VAL A 81 -10.05 9.91 -2.77
CA VAL A 81 -8.69 10.04 -2.26
C VAL A 81 -8.47 9.13 -1.04
N ASP A 82 -9.41 9.13 -0.10
CA ASP A 82 -9.33 8.25 1.07
C ASP A 82 -9.27 6.78 0.68
N LYS A 83 -10.10 6.38 -0.28
CA LYS A 83 -10.09 5.02 -0.82
C LYS A 83 -8.77 4.69 -1.50
N TYR A 84 -8.24 5.63 -2.29
CA TYR A 84 -6.96 5.47 -2.97
C TYR A 84 -5.84 5.17 -1.97
N PHE A 85 -5.74 5.95 -0.87
CA PHE A 85 -4.74 5.71 0.16
C PHE A 85 -4.86 4.30 0.76
N LYS A 86 -6.08 3.83 1.02
CA LYS A 86 -6.29 2.47 1.55
C LYS A 86 -5.84 1.39 0.57
N GLU A 87 -5.97 1.64 -0.73
CA GLU A 87 -5.59 0.68 -1.76
C GLU A 87 -4.08 0.61 -1.98
N VAL A 88 -3.37 1.75 -1.90
CA VAL A 88 -1.96 1.83 -2.30
C VAL A 88 -0.98 1.93 -1.13
N THR A 89 -1.46 2.06 0.10
CA THR A 89 -0.62 2.15 1.30
C THR A 89 -0.46 0.77 1.91
N LEU A 90 0.76 0.26 1.93
CA LEU A 90 1.05 -1.11 2.37
C LEU A 90 0.37 -1.47 3.69
N LEU A 91 0.53 -0.63 4.73
CA LEU A 91 0.00 -0.94 6.06
C LEU A 91 -1.52 -0.97 6.12
N GLU A 92 -2.20 -0.30 5.20
CA GLU A 92 -3.67 -0.25 5.16
C GLU A 92 -4.28 -1.33 4.27
N GLN A 93 -3.47 -2.03 3.48
CA GLN A 93 -3.97 -3.09 2.60
C GLN A 93 -4.46 -4.29 3.40
N PRO A 94 -5.56 -4.93 2.96
CA PRO A 94 -5.95 -6.22 3.50
C PRO A 94 -4.86 -7.26 3.22
N TRP A 95 -4.50 -8.06 4.23
CA TRP A 95 -3.49 -9.09 4.08
C TRP A 95 -3.95 -10.17 3.11
N VAL A 96 -3.12 -10.51 2.14
CA VAL A 96 -3.49 -11.46 1.08
C VAL A 96 -3.88 -12.84 1.63
N ARG A 97 -3.32 -13.27 2.74
CA ARG A 97 -3.63 -14.56 3.37
C ARG A 97 -4.88 -14.53 4.24
N ASP A 98 -5.21 -13.37 4.77
CA ASP A 98 -6.40 -13.17 5.61
C ASP A 98 -6.88 -11.73 5.47
N PRO A 99 -7.78 -11.47 4.50
CA PRO A 99 -8.24 -10.11 4.21
C PRO A 99 -9.02 -9.42 5.34
N GLU A 100 -9.37 -10.14 6.40
CA GLU A 100 -9.99 -9.54 7.58
C GLU A 100 -8.99 -8.75 8.43
N LYS A 101 -7.69 -8.99 8.19
CA LYS A 101 -6.59 -8.28 8.85
C LYS A 101 -5.90 -7.36 7.86
N THR A 102 -5.46 -6.20 8.34
CA THR A 102 -4.58 -5.32 7.56
C THR A 102 -3.12 -5.71 7.79
N ILE A 103 -2.25 -5.29 6.89
CA ILE A 103 -0.81 -5.47 7.09
C ILE A 103 -0.35 -4.78 8.38
N ASN A 104 -0.94 -3.63 8.74
CA ASN A 104 -0.63 -2.96 10.00
C ASN A 104 -0.89 -3.88 11.21
N GLN A 105 -2.00 -4.61 11.20
CA GLN A 105 -2.32 -5.58 12.26
C GLN A 105 -1.34 -6.75 12.27
N VAL A 106 -0.91 -7.21 11.10
CA VAL A 106 0.10 -8.27 10.98
C VAL A 106 1.43 -7.80 11.59
N VAL A 107 1.86 -6.59 11.28
CA VAL A 107 3.09 -5.99 11.85
C VAL A 107 2.99 -5.87 13.37
N ALA A 108 1.83 -5.46 13.86
CA ALA A 108 1.59 -5.32 15.31
C ALA A 108 1.72 -6.63 16.08
N GLY A 109 1.63 -7.77 15.41
CA GLY A 109 1.88 -9.10 16.00
C GLY A 109 3.32 -9.35 16.36
N THR A 110 4.27 -8.54 15.90
CA THR A 110 5.68 -8.57 16.28
C THR A 110 5.98 -7.30 17.07
N PRO A 111 5.99 -7.36 18.41
CA PRO A 111 6.12 -6.17 19.25
C PRO A 111 7.37 -5.35 18.92
N GLY A 112 7.20 -4.04 18.79
CA GLY A 112 8.27 -3.10 18.50
C GLY A 112 8.66 -3.00 17.03
N ALA A 113 8.20 -3.93 16.18
CA ALA A 113 8.57 -3.97 14.78
C ALA A 113 7.91 -2.85 13.96
N SER A 114 8.62 -2.39 12.96
CA SER A 114 8.14 -1.39 12.01
C SER A 114 8.67 -1.73 10.63
N VAL A 115 7.84 -1.60 9.61
CA VAL A 115 8.29 -1.68 8.23
C VAL A 115 8.85 -0.32 7.84
N VAL A 116 10.13 -0.29 7.48
CA VAL A 116 10.82 0.95 7.09
C VAL A 116 10.57 1.24 5.62
N ARG A 117 10.80 0.24 4.78
CA ARG A 117 10.65 0.34 3.32
C ARG A 117 10.58 -1.05 2.71
N PHE A 118 10.17 -1.09 1.45
CA PHE A 118 10.26 -2.28 0.62
C PHE A 118 10.68 -1.91 -0.79
N VAL A 119 11.22 -2.88 -1.52
CA VAL A 119 11.54 -2.75 -2.93
C VAL A 119 11.01 -3.98 -3.64
N ARG A 120 10.35 -3.79 -4.76
CA ARG A 120 9.80 -4.86 -5.58
C ARG A 120 10.34 -4.76 -7.00
N PHE A 121 10.89 -5.88 -7.47
CA PHE A 121 11.37 -6.01 -8.84
C PHE A 121 10.59 -7.12 -9.53
N GLN A 122 10.19 -6.88 -10.76
CA GLN A 122 9.54 -7.89 -11.60
C GLN A 122 10.30 -8.02 -12.91
N MET A 123 10.67 -9.25 -13.26
CA MET A 123 11.37 -9.56 -14.51
C MET A 123 10.45 -9.24 -15.70
N GLY A 124 10.99 -8.57 -16.71
CA GLY A 124 10.23 -8.17 -17.89
C GLY A 124 9.42 -6.89 -17.71
N GLU A 125 9.48 -6.25 -16.55
CA GLU A 125 8.87 -4.94 -16.31
C GLU A 125 9.69 -3.84 -16.98
N ALA A 126 9.01 -2.99 -17.74
CA ALA A 126 9.64 -1.91 -18.46
C ALA A 126 10.01 -0.72 -17.56
#